data_5c83408b6e1434b32fe800183444f813
#
_entry.id   5c83408b6e1434b32fe800183444f813
#
_cell.length_a   1.000
_cell.length_b   1.000
_cell.length_c   1.000
_cell.angle_alpha   90.00
_cell.angle_beta   90.00
_cell.angle_gamma   90.00
#
_symmetry.space_group_name_H-M   'P 1'
#
loop_
_entity.id
_entity.type
_entity.pdbx_description
1 polymer ?
#
loop_
_entity_poly.entity_id
_entity_poly.type
_entity_poly.pdbx_seq_one_letter_code
_entity_poly.pdbx_strand_id
1 'polypeptide(L)'
;RDYYASRGLGDVYKRQVHAPLDKNTRGLMNREAFREMKSSAVFLNLGRGPIVVEQDLADALETGEIAGAGLDVLSAEPMRKDNPLRKIKDSEKLIITPHIGWASVEARTRLMEIICQQIADFQNQIIL
;
A
#
# COMPACT_ATOMS: atom_id res chain seq x y z
N ARG A 1 19.53 -6.55 -4.75
CA ARG A 1 20.62 -5.58 -4.80
C ARG A 1 20.10 -4.28 -4.23
N ASP A 2 20.33 -4.02 -2.96
CA ASP A 2 20.33 -2.74 -2.25
C ASP A 2 19.15 -1.76 -2.41
N TYR A 3 18.04 -2.20 -2.94
CA TYR A 3 16.80 -1.40 -2.94
C TYR A 3 16.22 -1.21 -1.54
N TYR A 4 16.77 -1.89 -0.56
CA TYR A 4 16.27 -1.93 0.81
C TYR A 4 17.29 -1.47 1.86
N ALA A 5 18.47 -1.03 1.47
CA ALA A 5 19.43 -0.47 2.40
C ALA A 5 19.00 0.93 2.83
N SER A 6 18.33 1.02 3.95
CA SER A 6 18.10 2.30 4.62
C SER A 6 19.43 2.82 5.15
N ARG A 7 19.96 3.82 4.53
CA ARG A 7 21.12 4.54 5.05
C ARG A 7 20.66 5.48 6.17
N GLY A 8 20.78 5.01 7.42
CA GLY A 8 21.03 5.88 8.56
C GLY A 8 19.94 6.89 8.96
N LEU A 9 18.67 6.58 8.84
CA LEU A 9 17.60 7.46 9.32
C LEU A 9 16.98 6.92 10.61
N GLY A 10 17.71 6.96 11.73
CA GLY A 10 17.18 6.66 13.06
C GLY A 10 16.66 5.23 13.26
N ASP A 11 16.10 4.96 14.44
CA ASP A 11 15.65 3.63 14.86
C ASP A 11 14.31 3.24 14.24
N VAL A 12 13.49 4.19 13.82
CA VAL A 12 12.19 3.96 13.16
C VAL A 12 12.35 4.00 11.65
N TYR A 13 11.92 2.93 10.97
CA TYR A 13 12.00 2.84 9.52
C TYR A 13 10.62 2.62 8.90
N LYS A 14 10.30 3.42 7.88
CA LYS A 14 9.06 3.30 7.12
C LYS A 14 9.33 2.60 5.78
N ARG A 15 8.57 1.52 5.49
CA ARG A 15 8.57 0.83 4.20
C ARG A 15 7.24 1.07 3.50
N GLN A 16 7.27 1.77 2.38
CA GLN A 16 6.07 2.17 1.66
C GLN A 16 6.03 1.53 0.27
N VAL A 17 4.87 0.94 -0.09
CA VAL A 17 4.64 0.29 -1.37
C VAL A 17 3.91 1.23 -2.32
N HIS A 18 4.50 1.45 -3.48
CA HIS A 18 3.94 2.23 -4.60
C HIS A 18 3.99 1.45 -5.93
N ALA A 19 4.38 0.18 -5.89
CA ALA A 19 4.49 -0.64 -7.09
C ALA A 19 3.11 -0.92 -7.71
N PRO A 20 3.00 -0.98 -9.05
CA PRO A 20 1.80 -1.51 -9.69
C PRO A 20 1.65 -3.00 -9.38
N LEU A 21 0.42 -3.50 -9.44
CA LEU A 21 0.16 -4.92 -9.28
C LEU A 21 0.37 -5.65 -10.60
N ASP A 22 1.34 -6.56 -10.61
CA ASP A 22 1.59 -7.49 -11.71
C ASP A 22 1.99 -8.88 -11.18
N LYS A 23 2.40 -9.78 -12.08
CA LYS A 23 2.82 -11.15 -11.71
C LYS A 23 4.06 -11.19 -10.81
N ASN A 24 4.92 -10.16 -10.84
CA ASN A 24 6.16 -10.10 -10.08
C ASN A 24 5.96 -9.41 -8.71
N THR A 25 4.95 -8.56 -8.60
CA THR A 25 4.68 -7.79 -7.38
C THR A 25 3.57 -8.40 -6.51
N ARG A 26 2.79 -9.35 -7.05
CA ARG A 26 1.78 -10.09 -6.29
C ARG A 26 2.43 -10.91 -5.19
N GLY A 27 2.03 -10.71 -3.93
CA GLY A 27 2.56 -11.40 -2.76
C GLY A 27 4.03 -11.07 -2.48
N LEU A 28 4.55 -9.96 -3.01
CA LEU A 28 5.92 -9.51 -2.78
C LEU A 28 6.21 -9.30 -1.29
N MET A 29 5.26 -8.72 -0.57
CA MET A 29 5.34 -8.54 0.87
C MET A 29 4.73 -9.76 1.55
N ASN A 30 5.56 -10.73 1.78
CA ASN A 30 5.29 -12.02 2.43
C ASN A 30 6.05 -12.14 3.75
N ARG A 31 5.98 -13.30 4.38
CA ARG A 31 6.62 -13.60 5.67
C ARG A 31 8.12 -13.33 5.67
N GLU A 32 8.83 -13.74 4.62
CA GLU A 32 10.27 -13.54 4.49
C GLU A 32 10.59 -12.04 4.43
N ALA A 33 9.82 -11.29 3.64
CA ALA A 33 10.01 -9.85 3.52
C ALA A 33 9.79 -9.11 4.85
N PHE A 34 8.80 -9.51 5.65
CA PHE A 34 8.56 -8.91 6.97
C PHE A 34 9.67 -9.25 7.96
N ARG A 35 10.20 -10.47 7.94
CA ARG A 35 11.32 -10.89 8.81
C ARG A 35 12.63 -10.14 8.55
N GLU A 36 12.83 -9.66 7.31
CA GLU A 36 14.00 -8.84 6.96
C GLU A 36 13.86 -7.38 7.40
N MET A 37 12.67 -6.96 7.85
CA MET A 37 12.44 -5.61 8.34
C MET A 37 12.90 -5.49 9.79
N LYS A 38 13.20 -4.25 10.22
CA LYS A 38 13.47 -3.96 11.64
C LYS A 38 12.20 -4.14 12.46
N SER A 39 12.32 -4.61 13.71
CA SER A 39 11.16 -4.71 14.61
C SER A 39 10.50 -3.36 14.96
N SER A 40 11.23 -2.24 14.77
CA SER A 40 10.70 -0.88 14.87
C SER A 40 10.09 -0.36 13.56
N ALA A 41 10.07 -1.16 12.49
CA ALA A 41 9.60 -0.70 11.20
C ALA A 41 8.08 -0.53 11.15
N VAL A 42 7.63 0.47 10.40
CA VAL A 42 6.22 0.66 10.03
C VAL A 42 6.07 0.38 8.54
N PHE A 43 5.19 -0.55 8.21
CA PHE A 43 4.86 -0.92 6.83
C PHE A 43 3.68 -0.11 6.32
N LEU A 44 3.76 0.45 5.10
CA LEU A 44 2.67 1.21 4.48
C LEU A 44 2.35 0.65 3.08
N ASN A 45 1.07 0.38 2.80
CA ASN A 45 0.61 0.01 1.47
C ASN A 45 -0.47 0.96 0.96
N LEU A 46 -0.08 1.82 0.01
CA LEU A 46 -0.95 2.73 -0.72
C LEU A 46 -1.03 2.37 -2.21
N GLY A 47 -0.47 1.22 -2.60
CA GLY A 47 -0.45 0.75 -3.97
C GLY A 47 -1.64 -0.14 -4.32
N ARG A 48 -1.50 -1.44 -4.10
CA ARG A 48 -2.54 -2.44 -4.34
C ARG A 48 -2.51 -3.53 -3.28
N GLY A 49 -3.68 -3.94 -2.79
CA GLY A 49 -3.82 -4.94 -1.71
C GLY A 49 -3.08 -6.24 -1.97
N PRO A 50 -3.26 -6.89 -3.15
CA PRO A 50 -2.63 -8.20 -3.42
C PRO A 50 -1.09 -8.21 -3.52
N ILE A 51 -0.41 -7.07 -3.36
CA ILE A 51 1.05 -7.01 -3.21
C ILE A 51 1.45 -7.59 -1.85
N VAL A 52 0.55 -7.56 -0.89
CA VAL A 52 0.75 -8.05 0.48
C VAL A 52 0.04 -9.40 0.66
N VAL A 53 0.71 -10.34 1.30
CA VAL A 53 0.08 -11.53 1.87
C VAL A 53 -0.50 -11.14 3.23
N GLU A 54 -1.80 -10.86 3.30
CA GLU A 54 -2.44 -10.30 4.49
C GLU A 54 -2.34 -11.20 5.73
N GLN A 55 -2.26 -12.53 5.54
CA GLN A 55 -2.02 -13.45 6.66
C GLN A 55 -0.61 -13.26 7.24
N ASP A 56 0.39 -13.12 6.39
CA ASP A 56 1.77 -12.95 6.83
C ASP A 56 1.98 -11.59 7.52
N LEU A 57 1.27 -10.55 7.04
CA LEU A 57 1.25 -9.26 7.71
C LEU A 57 0.59 -9.33 9.09
N ALA A 58 -0.54 -10.04 9.20
CA ALA A 58 -1.21 -10.22 10.50
C ALA A 58 -0.30 -10.94 11.49
N ASP A 59 0.35 -12.03 11.06
CA ASP A 59 1.29 -12.78 11.86
C ASP A 59 2.48 -11.90 12.31
N ALA A 60 3.05 -11.10 11.40
CA ALA A 60 4.17 -10.20 11.69
C ALA A 60 3.81 -9.11 12.72
N LEU A 61 2.59 -8.59 12.67
CA LEU A 61 2.09 -7.62 13.65
C LEU A 61 1.82 -8.27 15.02
N GLU A 62 1.26 -9.48 15.05
CA GLU A 62 1.00 -10.22 16.29
C GLU A 62 2.29 -10.62 17.00
N THR A 63 3.27 -11.10 16.25
CA THR A 63 4.57 -11.54 16.80
C THR A 63 5.53 -10.38 17.10
N GLY A 64 5.24 -9.16 16.61
CA GLY A 64 6.11 -8.01 16.78
C GLY A 64 7.35 -8.03 15.87
N GLU A 65 7.29 -8.76 14.77
CA GLU A 65 8.34 -8.71 13.72
C GLU A 65 8.45 -7.30 13.13
N ILE A 66 7.32 -6.56 13.05
CA ILE A 66 7.27 -5.13 12.73
C ILE A 66 6.44 -4.36 13.76
N ALA A 67 6.68 -3.06 13.90
CA ALA A 67 6.01 -2.23 14.89
C ALA A 67 4.56 -1.92 14.53
N GLY A 68 4.24 -1.77 13.23
CA GLY A 68 2.90 -1.40 12.80
C GLY A 68 2.73 -1.40 11.30
N ALA A 69 1.48 -1.25 10.87
CA ALA A 69 1.14 -1.12 9.46
C ALA A 69 0.02 -0.10 9.20
N GLY A 70 0.10 0.57 8.04
CA GLY A 70 -0.95 1.41 7.49
C GLY A 70 -1.34 0.95 6.09
N LEU A 71 -2.61 0.65 5.88
CA LEU A 71 -3.13 0.13 4.62
C LEU A 71 -4.24 1.04 4.09
N ASP A 72 -4.10 1.54 2.88
CA ASP A 72 -5.19 2.20 2.17
C ASP A 72 -5.91 1.24 1.22
N VAL A 73 -5.32 0.07 0.98
CA VAL A 73 -5.80 -0.94 0.03
C VAL A 73 -5.74 -2.34 0.63
N LEU A 74 -6.72 -3.17 0.28
CA LEU A 74 -6.83 -4.56 0.71
C LEU A 74 -6.94 -5.51 -0.49
N SER A 75 -6.69 -6.81 -0.28
CA SER A 75 -6.82 -7.83 -1.31
C SER A 75 -8.26 -8.00 -1.78
N ALA A 76 -9.23 -7.71 -0.92
CA ALA A 76 -10.65 -7.61 -1.25
C ALA A 76 -11.25 -6.37 -0.58
N GLU A 77 -11.91 -5.56 -1.38
CA GLU A 77 -12.57 -4.33 -0.94
C GLU A 77 -14.07 -4.40 -1.31
N PRO A 78 -14.96 -4.29 -0.32
CA PRO A 78 -14.75 -4.09 1.12
C PRO A 78 -14.12 -5.31 1.81
N MET A 79 -13.49 -5.08 2.99
CA MET A 79 -12.83 -6.11 3.77
C MET A 79 -13.77 -7.28 4.09
N ARG A 80 -13.35 -8.51 3.74
CA ARG A 80 -14.10 -9.73 4.00
C ARG A 80 -14.16 -10.04 5.49
N LYS A 81 -15.20 -10.80 5.89
CA LYS A 81 -15.40 -11.17 7.30
C LYS A 81 -14.30 -12.10 7.83
N ASP A 82 -13.72 -12.90 6.95
CA ASP A 82 -12.66 -13.87 7.22
C ASP A 82 -11.23 -13.30 7.06
N ASN A 83 -11.10 -12.00 6.78
CA ASN A 83 -9.80 -11.36 6.61
C ASN A 83 -8.95 -11.48 7.90
N PRO A 84 -7.70 -11.99 7.81
CA PRO A 84 -6.84 -12.22 8.97
C PRO A 84 -6.52 -10.95 9.76
N LEU A 85 -6.46 -9.79 9.10
CA LEU A 85 -6.18 -8.50 9.73
C LEU A 85 -7.25 -8.09 10.76
N ARG A 86 -8.45 -8.66 10.70
CA ARG A 86 -9.52 -8.40 11.68
C ARG A 86 -9.18 -8.90 13.10
N LYS A 87 -8.17 -9.76 13.24
CA LYS A 87 -7.68 -10.24 14.53
C LYS A 87 -6.91 -9.15 15.27
N ILE A 88 -6.24 -8.25 14.53
CA ILE A 88 -5.46 -7.15 15.08
C ILE A 88 -6.42 -6.12 15.68
N LYS A 89 -6.50 -6.08 16.99
CA LYS A 89 -7.42 -5.16 17.72
C LYS A 89 -6.71 -3.93 18.26
N ASP A 90 -5.39 -3.96 18.25
CA ASP A 90 -4.56 -2.84 18.66
C ASP A 90 -4.49 -1.80 17.53
N SER A 91 -5.19 -0.68 17.75
CA SER A 91 -5.23 0.42 16.78
C SER A 91 -3.89 1.16 16.61
N GLU A 92 -2.96 0.96 17.54
CA GLU A 92 -1.61 1.51 17.40
C GLU A 92 -0.76 0.67 16.44
N LYS A 93 -1.12 -0.60 16.24
CA LYS A 93 -0.41 -1.51 15.32
C LYS A 93 -0.94 -1.51 13.90
N LEU A 94 -2.23 -1.24 13.69
CA LEU A 94 -2.84 -1.33 12.36
C LEU A 94 -3.87 -0.21 12.13
N ILE A 95 -3.62 0.57 11.08
CA ILE A 95 -4.57 1.58 10.57
C ILE A 95 -4.98 1.16 9.16
N ILE A 96 -6.29 1.18 8.89
CA ILE A 96 -6.84 0.90 7.56
C ILE A 96 -7.72 2.06 7.14
N THR A 97 -7.46 2.61 5.95
CA THR A 97 -8.29 3.65 5.32
C THR A 97 -9.02 3.06 4.09
N PRO A 98 -10.18 3.59 3.69
CA PRO A 98 -11.04 2.97 2.69
C PRO A 98 -10.67 3.37 1.25
N HIS A 99 -9.41 3.13 0.84
CA HIS A 99 -8.88 3.38 -0.51
C HIS A 99 -9.07 4.85 -0.95
N ILE A 100 -8.65 5.76 -0.10
CA ILE A 100 -8.81 7.23 -0.27
C ILE A 100 -7.50 7.99 -0.47
N GLY A 101 -6.37 7.31 -0.62
CA GLY A 101 -5.08 7.96 -0.83
C GLY A 101 -5.02 8.84 -2.09
N TRP A 102 -5.91 8.60 -3.06
CA TRP A 102 -6.08 9.41 -4.28
C TRP A 102 -7.08 10.57 -4.12
N ALA A 103 -7.84 10.64 -3.03
CA ALA A 103 -9.07 11.42 -2.93
C ALA A 103 -8.86 12.88 -2.51
N SER A 104 -7.63 13.38 -2.43
CA SER A 104 -7.40 14.80 -2.15
C SER A 104 -8.01 15.69 -3.24
N VAL A 105 -8.42 16.89 -2.87
CA VAL A 105 -9.03 17.86 -3.82
C VAL A 105 -8.06 18.14 -4.96
N GLU A 106 -6.79 18.36 -4.65
CA GLU A 106 -5.74 18.69 -5.63
C GLU A 106 -5.51 17.53 -6.62
N ALA A 107 -5.45 16.28 -6.12
CA ALA A 107 -5.26 15.11 -6.98
C ALA A 107 -6.45 14.91 -7.92
N ARG A 108 -7.67 15.07 -7.42
CA ARG A 108 -8.90 14.94 -8.21
C ARG A 108 -9.03 16.05 -9.24
N THR A 109 -8.75 17.31 -8.88
CA THR A 109 -8.77 18.44 -9.80
C THR A 109 -7.78 18.21 -10.93
N ARG A 110 -6.53 17.86 -10.62
CA ARG A 110 -5.51 17.56 -11.63
C ARG A 110 -5.92 16.42 -12.56
N LEU A 111 -6.51 15.35 -12.02
CA LEU A 111 -6.99 14.22 -12.81
C LEU A 111 -8.07 14.68 -13.82
N MET A 112 -9.04 15.47 -13.37
CA MET A 112 -10.11 15.99 -14.25
C MET A 112 -9.56 16.91 -15.33
N GLU A 113 -8.61 17.78 -15.01
CA GLU A 113 -7.95 18.65 -16.01
C GLU A 113 -7.25 17.82 -17.09
N ILE A 114 -6.49 16.78 -16.71
CA ILE A 114 -5.82 15.87 -17.64
C ILE A 114 -6.84 15.15 -18.53
N ILE A 115 -7.92 14.63 -17.97
CA ILE A 115 -8.97 13.93 -18.73
C ILE A 115 -9.63 14.87 -19.74
N CYS A 116 -10.01 16.08 -19.32
CA CYS A 116 -10.60 17.07 -20.20
C CYS A 116 -9.67 17.42 -21.37
N GLN A 117 -8.37 17.59 -21.10
CA GLN A 117 -7.39 17.88 -22.15
C GLN A 117 -7.25 16.70 -23.12
N GLN A 118 -7.16 15.47 -22.64
CA GLN A 118 -7.08 14.28 -23.49
C GLN A 118 -8.31 14.11 -24.39
N ILE A 119 -9.51 14.39 -23.88
CA ILE A 119 -10.74 14.36 -24.67
C ILE A 119 -10.70 15.42 -25.77
N ALA A 120 -10.29 16.65 -25.45
CA ALA A 120 -10.18 17.73 -26.43
C ALA A 120 -9.15 17.42 -27.52
N ASP A 121 -7.99 16.87 -27.14
CA ASP A 121 -6.94 16.47 -28.08
C ASP A 121 -7.42 15.36 -29.02
N PHE A 122 -8.14 14.37 -28.47
CA PHE A 122 -8.73 13.28 -29.26
C PHE A 122 -9.77 13.80 -30.26
N GLN A 123 -10.68 14.71 -29.84
CA GLN A 123 -11.67 15.32 -30.72
C GLN A 123 -10.99 16.08 -31.87
N ASN A 124 -9.94 16.83 -31.58
CA ASN A 124 -9.20 17.58 -32.61
C ASN A 124 -8.48 16.67 -33.63
N GLN A 125 -8.10 15.43 -33.22
CA GLN A 125 -7.49 14.45 -34.14
C GLN A 125 -8.50 13.78 -35.07
N ILE A 126 -9.79 13.74 -34.72
CA ILE A 126 -10.84 13.12 -35.53
C ILE A 126 -11.36 14.11 -36.59
N ILE A 127 -11.19 15.41 -36.37
CA ILE A 127 -11.72 16.47 -37.26
C ILE A 127 -10.74 16.80 -38.41
N LEU A 128 -9.56 16.21 -38.43
CA LEU A 128 -8.56 16.28 -39.51
C LEU A 128 -8.62 15.02 -40.38
#